data_b8a0bffe399e107991cf0d25b8efc7da
#
_entry.id   b8a0bffe399e107991cf0d25b8efc7da
#
_cell.length_a   1.000
_cell.length_b   1.000
_cell.length_c   1.000
_cell.angle_alpha   90.00
_cell.angle_beta   90.00
_cell.angle_gamma   90.00
#
_symmetry.space_group_name_H-M   'P 1'
#
loop_
_entity.id
_entity.type
_entity.pdbx_description
1 polymer ?
#
loop_
_entity_poly.entity_id
_entity_poly.type
_entity_poly.pdbx_seq_one_letter_code
_entity_poly.pdbx_strand_id
1 'polypeptide(L)'
;GMPIGEMIWTGRRKRRADGSVEKDNARCVARGDLDKGRLDLNSNDTTSPVARNSSNLCFDACACLRGQHKCQYDVPGAYLQGEQLAHEQRLYRPPYGFRKVDERGVQILWLSNNPFYGQTDAGAIWNRTINGTLTSDEPPHGCGLERCPQDPSVYAVNVSDGELGGQCNNTLYVDDGRLAWDDGKPAIGKSHEVKERLGDKYGIKFGEDDPPETHFLGANIYTAPSRRVASVRATSYIDLQVKRFADGDVSPCKRFPAHWSSLPADETLVREWEAATATRTPASTELTKRYGSLFGALLHAVKFRPEIAAALGLLGACLTFPTEELYECLMHVLVYLGRSRNVGITFSAHMPNADQLMSYADSNWGVTRSTTGFLIMLCGAVICAVSRRQHCITMSSCEAELVALADLAIELLHVSEVAKFLGHEQEGAYEVRTDSKSAYDLCHRFTSAQNSRHVDRKLFKMRELRGAGRVVVRHMPGDTNPADLFTKILTKQPFEKHRKFVLNLAGDTGMEHARRARQAASDASSTREGTGAP
;
A
#
# COMPACT_ATOMS: atom_id res chain seq x y z
N GLY A 1 32.08 23.21 14.25
CA GLY A 1 32.31 21.94 14.97
C GLY A 1 31.22 20.95 14.62
N MET A 2 31.44 19.65 14.74
CA MET A 2 30.39 18.64 14.53
C MET A 2 29.20 18.91 15.44
N PRO A 3 27.95 18.84 14.95
CA PRO A 3 26.78 18.97 15.79
C PRO A 3 26.71 17.81 16.80
N ILE A 4 26.28 18.13 18.03
CA ILE A 4 26.16 17.14 19.10
C ILE A 4 24.67 16.81 19.27
N GLY A 5 24.31 15.57 18.96
CA GLY A 5 22.97 15.02 19.17
C GLY A 5 22.80 14.40 20.57
N GLU A 6 21.57 14.06 20.90
CA GLU A 6 21.19 13.37 22.15
C GLU A 6 20.70 11.95 21.84
N MET A 7 21.01 11.01 22.73
CA MET A 7 20.48 9.64 22.68
C MET A 7 19.60 9.34 23.88
N ILE A 8 18.56 8.55 23.64
CA ILE A 8 17.65 8.07 24.68
C ILE A 8 17.37 6.58 24.55
N TRP A 9 16.91 5.97 25.63
CA TRP A 9 16.35 4.63 25.58
C TRP A 9 14.86 4.69 25.24
N THR A 10 14.45 3.80 24.33
CA THR A 10 13.04 3.51 24.06
C THR A 10 12.77 2.04 24.34
N GLY A 11 11.72 1.76 25.11
CA GLY A 11 11.27 0.40 25.39
C GLY A 11 10.01 0.05 24.60
N ARG A 12 9.98 -1.12 23.99
CA ARG A 12 8.78 -1.66 23.34
C ARG A 12 8.55 -3.10 23.81
N ARG A 13 7.39 -3.32 24.41
CA ARG A 13 6.92 -4.66 24.75
C ARG A 13 6.21 -5.27 23.55
N LYS A 14 6.78 -6.32 22.96
CA LYS A 14 6.13 -7.12 21.92
C LYS A 14 5.26 -8.18 22.57
N ARG A 15 4.00 -8.28 22.12
CA ARG A 15 3.04 -9.27 22.63
C ARG A 15 2.65 -10.22 21.51
N ARG A 16 2.39 -11.47 21.85
CA ARG A 16 1.79 -12.46 20.96
C ARG A 16 0.32 -12.15 20.73
N ALA A 17 -0.31 -12.84 19.78
CA ALA A 17 -1.73 -12.70 19.47
C ALA A 17 -2.65 -13.01 20.68
N ASP A 18 -2.23 -13.90 21.57
CA ASP A 18 -2.92 -14.26 22.82
C ASP A 18 -2.78 -13.18 23.92
N GLY A 19 -1.99 -12.13 23.69
CA GLY A 19 -1.71 -11.05 24.63
C GLY A 19 -0.54 -11.31 25.59
N SER A 20 0.06 -12.51 25.60
CA SER A 20 1.26 -12.81 26.36
C SER A 20 2.46 -11.99 25.87
N VAL A 21 3.40 -11.71 26.78
CA VAL A 21 4.63 -10.99 26.43
C VAL A 21 5.53 -11.94 25.64
N GLU A 22 5.84 -11.57 24.40
CA GLU A 22 6.78 -12.30 23.57
C GLU A 22 8.21 -11.87 23.87
N LYS A 23 8.44 -10.55 23.92
CA LYS A 23 9.77 -9.98 24.10
C LYS A 23 9.67 -8.53 24.54
N ASP A 24 10.51 -8.13 25.48
CA ASP A 24 10.78 -6.72 25.78
C ASP A 24 12.01 -6.28 24.99
N ASN A 25 11.84 -5.30 24.11
CA ASN A 25 12.92 -4.71 23.32
C ASN A 25 13.27 -3.33 23.87
N ALA A 26 14.53 -3.12 24.21
CA ALA A 26 15.07 -1.80 24.46
C ALA A 26 15.93 -1.37 23.26
N ARG A 27 15.73 -0.16 22.77
CA ARG A 27 16.54 0.43 21.71
C ARG A 27 17.12 1.75 22.17
N CYS A 28 18.41 1.94 21.95
CA CYS A 28 19.04 3.25 22.03
C CYS A 28 18.78 3.98 20.72
N VAL A 29 18.18 5.18 20.79
CA VAL A 29 17.80 5.94 19.59
C VAL A 29 18.27 7.38 19.69
N ALA A 30 18.57 8.00 18.55
CA ALA A 30 18.83 9.43 18.48
C ALA A 30 17.55 10.25 18.66
N ARG A 31 17.70 11.43 19.24
CA ARG A 31 16.67 12.47 19.33
C ARG A 31 16.67 13.34 18.07
N GLY A 32 16.38 12.75 16.91
CA GLY A 32 16.31 13.47 15.63
C GLY A 32 15.25 14.59 15.60
N ASP A 33 14.29 14.55 16.50
CA ASP A 33 13.34 15.64 16.74
C ASP A 33 14.03 16.95 17.20
N LEU A 34 15.21 16.86 17.83
CA LEU A 34 16.03 17.99 18.24
C LEU A 34 16.99 18.47 17.14
N ASP A 35 17.13 17.71 16.06
CA ASP A 35 18.05 18.05 14.96
C ASP A 35 17.49 19.15 14.05
N LYS A 36 16.19 19.43 14.10
CA LYS A 36 15.56 20.48 13.30
C LYS A 36 16.17 21.86 13.61
N GLY A 37 16.75 22.47 12.59
CA GLY A 37 17.43 23.77 12.67
C GLY A 37 18.86 23.70 13.23
N ARG A 38 19.36 22.53 13.65
CA ARG A 38 20.76 22.34 14.07
C ARG A 38 21.65 21.75 12.98
N LEU A 39 21.01 21.04 12.04
CA LEU A 39 21.66 20.43 10.88
C LEU A 39 21.18 21.15 9.62
N ASP A 40 22.11 21.45 8.73
CA ASP A 40 21.81 21.99 7.39
C ASP A 40 21.42 20.83 6.46
N LEU A 41 20.28 20.16 6.77
CA LEU A 41 19.74 19.08 6.00
C LEU A 41 18.56 19.58 5.15
N ASN A 42 18.65 19.35 3.86
CA ASN A 42 17.53 19.60 2.95
C ASN A 42 16.59 18.37 2.87
N SER A 43 15.48 18.49 2.14
CA SER A 43 14.52 17.42 2.00
C SER A 43 15.09 16.16 1.32
N ASN A 44 16.08 16.32 0.45
CA ASN A 44 16.71 15.19 -0.25
C ASN A 44 17.59 14.36 0.70
N ASP A 45 18.24 15.02 1.65
CA ASP A 45 19.11 14.35 2.64
C ASP A 45 18.31 13.50 3.64
N THR A 46 17.02 13.76 3.77
CA THR A 46 16.13 13.05 4.71
C THR A 46 15.11 12.14 4.02
N THR A 47 15.02 12.18 2.69
CA THR A 47 14.04 11.39 1.93
C THR A 47 14.49 9.93 1.82
N SER A 48 13.64 9.02 2.29
CA SER A 48 13.79 7.58 2.10
C SER A 48 12.57 7.07 1.33
N PRO A 49 12.68 6.88 0.01
CA PRO A 49 11.56 6.36 -0.77
C PRO A 49 11.23 4.94 -0.35
N VAL A 50 9.94 4.62 -0.41
CA VAL A 50 9.39 3.27 -0.20
C VAL A 50 8.47 2.93 -1.37
N ALA A 51 8.37 1.66 -1.73
CA ALA A 51 7.48 1.23 -2.80
C ALA A 51 6.04 1.65 -2.53
N ARG A 52 5.39 2.27 -3.52
CA ARG A 52 3.98 2.65 -3.45
C ARG A 52 3.10 1.42 -3.27
N ASN A 53 1.92 1.59 -2.66
CA ASN A 53 0.97 0.49 -2.54
C ASN A 53 0.53 -0.05 -3.90
N SER A 54 0.32 0.83 -4.89
CA SER A 54 0.01 0.44 -6.27
C SER A 54 1.15 -0.37 -6.92
N SER A 55 2.41 -0.01 -6.67
CA SER A 55 3.57 -0.76 -7.16
C SER A 55 3.68 -2.14 -6.51
N ASN A 56 3.39 -2.24 -5.20
CA ASN A 56 3.37 -3.53 -4.50
C ASN A 56 2.24 -4.45 -5.00
N LEU A 57 1.05 -3.91 -5.24
CA LEU A 57 -0.07 -4.67 -5.81
C LEU A 57 0.20 -5.03 -7.29
N CYS A 58 0.84 -4.13 -8.04
CA CYS A 58 1.28 -4.39 -9.41
C CYS A 58 2.32 -5.52 -9.46
N PHE A 59 3.28 -5.55 -8.52
CA PHE A 59 4.23 -6.65 -8.37
C PHE A 59 3.51 -8.00 -8.16
N ASP A 60 2.51 -8.07 -7.27
CA ASP A 60 1.73 -9.29 -7.05
C ASP A 60 0.92 -9.70 -8.29
N ALA A 61 0.32 -8.72 -8.99
CA ALA A 61 -0.43 -8.96 -10.22
C ALA A 61 0.46 -9.48 -11.36
N CYS A 62 1.61 -8.84 -11.60
CA CYS A 62 2.58 -9.25 -12.63
C CYS A 62 3.17 -10.63 -12.31
N ALA A 63 3.55 -10.89 -11.05
CA ALA A 63 4.03 -12.19 -10.63
C ALA A 63 2.98 -13.29 -10.85
N CYS A 64 1.70 -12.99 -10.57
CA CYS A 64 0.58 -13.90 -10.81
C CYS A 64 0.37 -14.17 -12.32
N LEU A 65 0.39 -13.13 -13.16
CA LEU A 65 0.26 -13.25 -14.62
C LEU A 65 1.38 -14.12 -15.23
N ARG A 66 2.59 -13.98 -14.73
CA ARG A 66 3.76 -14.73 -15.20
C ARG A 66 3.91 -16.10 -14.52
N GLY A 67 3.23 -16.33 -13.40
CA GLY A 67 3.39 -17.54 -12.58
C GLY A 67 4.76 -17.61 -11.90
N GLN A 68 5.30 -16.45 -11.53
CA GLN A 68 6.63 -16.32 -10.93
C GLN A 68 6.71 -16.97 -9.55
N HIS A 69 7.89 -17.51 -9.25
CA HIS A 69 8.31 -17.84 -7.89
C HIS A 69 8.38 -16.57 -7.05
N LYS A 70 8.17 -16.69 -5.74
CA LYS A 70 8.27 -15.56 -4.81
C LYS A 70 8.91 -15.97 -3.49
N CYS A 71 9.72 -15.09 -2.91
CA CYS A 71 10.12 -15.16 -1.51
C CYS A 71 10.13 -13.77 -0.88
N GLN A 72 10.13 -13.76 0.44
CA GLN A 72 10.22 -12.55 1.25
C GLN A 72 11.50 -12.56 2.08
N TYR A 73 12.01 -11.38 2.41
CA TYR A 73 13.16 -11.21 3.29
C TYR A 73 13.02 -9.96 4.15
N ASP A 74 13.72 -9.96 5.29
CA ASP A 74 13.84 -8.83 6.23
C ASP A 74 15.33 -8.51 6.42
N VAL A 75 15.68 -7.23 6.37
CA VAL A 75 17.07 -6.79 6.59
C VAL A 75 17.27 -6.50 8.06
N PRO A 76 18.05 -7.33 8.78
CA PRO A 76 18.25 -7.16 10.21
C PRO A 76 18.99 -5.85 10.52
N GLY A 77 18.34 -4.95 11.25
CA GLY A 77 18.94 -3.68 11.65
C GLY A 77 19.31 -2.76 10.50
N ALA A 78 18.48 -2.66 9.47
CA ALA A 78 18.72 -1.98 8.21
C ALA A 78 19.46 -0.63 8.34
N TYR A 79 18.99 0.27 9.21
CA TYR A 79 19.67 1.56 9.40
C TYR A 79 21.10 1.42 9.89
N LEU A 80 21.36 0.45 10.80
CA LEU A 80 22.72 0.20 11.33
C LEU A 80 23.70 -0.33 10.28
N GLN A 81 23.19 -0.79 9.14
CA GLN A 81 23.97 -1.28 8.02
C GLN A 81 24.22 -0.22 6.94
N GLY A 82 23.66 0.98 7.12
CA GLY A 82 23.88 2.10 6.21
C GLY A 82 25.36 2.55 6.21
N GLU A 83 25.89 2.83 5.02
CA GLU A 83 27.25 3.32 4.83
C GLU A 83 27.26 4.85 4.92
N GLN A 84 27.73 5.35 6.06
CA GLN A 84 27.76 6.77 6.38
C GLN A 84 29.02 7.42 5.82
N LEU A 85 28.87 8.54 5.12
CA LEU A 85 30.00 9.32 4.64
C LEU A 85 30.62 10.14 5.80
N ALA A 86 31.87 10.53 5.66
CA ALA A 86 32.61 11.25 6.74
C ALA A 86 31.90 12.54 7.20
N HIS A 87 31.28 13.27 6.29
CA HIS A 87 30.54 14.50 6.61
C HIS A 87 29.16 14.24 7.24
N GLU A 88 28.64 13.01 7.18
CA GLU A 88 27.39 12.58 7.80
C GLU A 88 27.61 12.06 9.23
N GLN A 89 28.86 11.81 9.63
CA GLN A 89 29.20 11.39 10.99
C GLN A 89 28.84 12.47 12.01
N ARG A 90 28.36 12.05 13.17
CA ARG A 90 27.91 12.94 14.24
C ARG A 90 28.39 12.49 15.58
N LEU A 91 28.56 13.46 16.47
CA LEU A 91 28.82 13.21 17.89
C LEU A 91 27.50 13.12 18.64
N TYR A 92 27.40 12.14 19.51
CA TYR A 92 26.22 11.95 20.34
C TYR A 92 26.56 11.90 21.82
N ARG A 93 25.71 12.56 22.61
CA ARG A 93 25.74 12.42 24.05
C ARG A 93 25.09 11.08 24.39
N PRO A 94 25.81 10.13 25.05
CA PRO A 94 25.27 8.83 25.42
C PRO A 94 24.00 8.92 26.26
N PRO A 95 23.12 7.93 26.19
CA PRO A 95 21.91 7.93 26.98
C PRO A 95 22.22 7.80 28.47
N TYR A 96 21.26 8.18 29.32
CA TYR A 96 21.39 8.07 30.76
C TYR A 96 21.82 6.63 31.17
N GLY A 97 22.74 6.50 32.12
CA GLY A 97 23.37 5.24 32.54
C GLY A 97 24.64 4.87 31.80
N PHE A 98 24.92 5.49 30.63
CA PHE A 98 26.15 5.25 29.85
C PHE A 98 27.05 6.49 29.71
N ARG A 99 26.68 7.58 30.36
CA ARG A 99 27.46 8.82 30.39
C ARG A 99 28.71 8.64 31.23
N LYS A 100 29.85 8.90 30.62
CA LYS A 100 31.18 8.86 31.27
C LYS A 100 31.89 10.17 31.08
N VAL A 101 32.82 10.47 31.96
CA VAL A 101 33.76 11.58 31.84
C VAL A 101 35.18 11.04 31.72
N ASP A 102 36.04 11.77 31.06
CA ASP A 102 37.49 11.47 31.01
C ASP A 102 38.20 11.87 32.33
N GLU A 103 39.52 11.65 32.39
CA GLU A 103 40.36 11.98 33.56
C GLU A 103 40.32 13.49 33.91
N ARG A 104 39.92 14.35 32.98
CA ARG A 104 39.81 15.80 33.16
C ARG A 104 38.37 16.24 33.49
N GLY A 105 37.46 15.30 33.69
CA GLY A 105 36.05 15.60 33.97
C GLY A 105 35.20 16.01 32.75
N VAL A 106 35.77 15.90 31.53
CA VAL A 106 35.06 16.24 30.30
C VAL A 106 34.19 15.08 29.86
N GLN A 107 32.96 15.36 29.48
CA GLN A 107 32.03 14.33 29.03
C GLN A 107 32.51 13.63 27.73
N ILE A 108 32.55 12.30 27.75
CA ILE A 108 32.86 11.47 26.58
C ILE A 108 31.62 11.44 25.67
N LEU A 109 31.81 11.75 24.41
CA LEU A 109 30.80 11.65 23.36
C LEU A 109 31.07 10.41 22.50
N TRP A 110 30.01 9.86 21.92
CA TRP A 110 30.09 8.78 20.95
C TRP A 110 30.08 9.33 19.53
N LEU A 111 30.97 8.87 18.69
CA LEU A 111 30.95 9.16 17.25
C LEU A 111 30.14 8.08 16.55
N SER A 112 29.17 8.50 15.70
CA SER A 112 28.44 7.55 14.85
C SER A 112 29.31 7.14 13.65
N ASN A 113 29.60 5.86 13.54
CA ASN A 113 30.26 5.31 12.35
C ASN A 113 29.22 4.85 11.31
N ASN A 114 28.02 4.50 11.78
CA ASN A 114 26.86 4.08 10.99
C ASN A 114 25.63 4.86 11.46
N PRO A 115 24.64 5.06 10.59
CA PRO A 115 23.38 5.67 10.99
C PRO A 115 22.62 4.73 11.94
N PHE A 116 21.78 5.28 12.80
CA PHE A 116 20.99 4.48 13.72
C PHE A 116 19.59 5.05 13.92
N TYR A 117 18.74 4.27 14.56
CA TYR A 117 17.33 4.61 14.75
C TYR A 117 17.15 5.99 15.39
N GLY A 118 16.23 6.79 14.83
CA GLY A 118 15.92 8.13 15.29
C GLY A 118 16.85 9.24 14.73
N GLN A 119 17.93 8.91 14.04
CA GLN A 119 18.72 9.88 13.27
C GLN A 119 17.90 10.35 12.05
N THR A 120 17.88 11.65 11.78
CA THR A 120 16.96 12.26 10.80
C THR A 120 17.21 11.79 9.37
N ASP A 121 18.44 11.52 8.99
CA ASP A 121 18.88 11.10 7.66
C ASP A 121 19.17 9.59 7.57
N ALA A 122 18.96 8.82 8.65
CA ALA A 122 19.26 7.37 8.64
C ALA A 122 18.55 6.62 7.50
N GLY A 123 17.30 6.99 7.21
CA GLY A 123 16.54 6.39 6.12
C GLY A 123 17.13 6.67 4.75
N ALA A 124 17.61 7.90 4.50
CA ALA A 124 18.22 8.29 3.24
C ALA A 124 19.57 7.61 3.04
N ILE A 125 20.40 7.54 4.10
CA ILE A 125 21.69 6.84 4.10
C ILE A 125 21.48 5.35 3.80
N TRP A 126 20.53 4.70 4.49
CA TRP A 126 20.19 3.30 4.24
C TRP A 126 19.70 3.08 2.81
N ASN A 127 18.77 3.92 2.33
CA ASN A 127 18.27 3.81 0.95
C ASN A 127 19.39 3.93 -0.08
N ARG A 128 20.34 4.86 0.11
CA ARG A 128 21.52 4.99 -0.76
C ARG A 128 22.37 3.71 -0.73
N THR A 129 22.64 3.16 0.45
CA THR A 129 23.47 1.96 0.63
C THR A 129 22.85 0.75 -0.04
N ILE A 130 21.60 0.41 0.29
CA ILE A 130 20.93 -0.77 -0.28
C ILE A 130 20.71 -0.63 -1.79
N ASN A 131 20.35 0.58 -2.26
CA ASN A 131 20.21 0.85 -3.67
C ASN A 131 21.54 0.62 -4.43
N GLY A 132 22.66 1.11 -3.89
CA GLY A 132 23.99 0.86 -4.45
C GLY A 132 24.29 -0.64 -4.58
N THR A 133 23.95 -1.43 -3.57
CA THR A 133 24.11 -2.89 -3.62
C THR A 133 23.19 -3.55 -4.64
N LEU A 134 21.92 -3.18 -4.68
CA LEU A 134 20.95 -3.78 -5.61
C LEU A 134 21.28 -3.47 -7.06
N THR A 135 21.84 -2.27 -7.35
CA THR A 135 22.05 -1.81 -8.74
C THR A 135 23.49 -1.96 -9.23
N SER A 136 24.47 -2.14 -8.36
CA SER A 136 25.85 -2.39 -8.79
C SER A 136 26.01 -3.79 -9.40
N ASP A 137 26.85 -3.90 -10.41
CA ASP A 137 27.31 -5.18 -10.97
C ASP A 137 28.63 -5.66 -10.34
N GLU A 138 29.24 -4.84 -9.48
CA GLU A 138 30.56 -5.10 -8.94
C GLU A 138 30.56 -6.21 -7.88
N PRO A 139 31.43 -7.25 -8.03
CA PRO A 139 31.64 -8.24 -6.98
C PRO A 139 32.23 -7.60 -5.71
N PRO A 140 32.04 -8.20 -4.53
CA PRO A 140 31.34 -9.46 -4.31
C PRO A 140 29.83 -9.31 -4.10
N HIS A 141 29.29 -8.10 -3.91
CA HIS A 141 27.94 -7.92 -3.39
C HIS A 141 26.96 -7.20 -4.32
N GLY A 142 27.38 -6.67 -5.43
CA GLY A 142 26.50 -5.96 -6.37
C GLY A 142 25.51 -6.93 -7.04
N CYS A 143 24.21 -6.65 -6.96
CA CYS A 143 23.14 -7.54 -7.44
C CYS A 143 22.79 -7.36 -8.92
N GLY A 144 23.23 -6.29 -9.59
CA GLY A 144 23.00 -6.03 -11.01
C GLY A 144 21.53 -5.92 -11.40
N LEU A 145 20.71 -5.36 -10.53
CA LEU A 145 19.31 -5.05 -10.83
C LEU A 145 19.20 -3.61 -11.33
N GLU A 146 18.28 -3.35 -12.25
CA GLU A 146 17.91 -2.00 -12.65
C GLU A 146 16.91 -1.42 -11.67
N ARG A 147 16.95 -0.10 -11.47
CA ARG A 147 16.02 0.63 -10.62
C ARG A 147 14.90 1.22 -11.46
N CYS A 148 13.65 1.03 -11.07
CA CYS A 148 12.50 1.58 -11.78
C CYS A 148 12.49 3.13 -11.70
N PRO A 149 12.44 3.84 -12.85
CA PRO A 149 12.40 5.30 -12.86
C PRO A 149 11.13 5.87 -12.21
N GLN A 150 10.01 5.17 -12.27
CA GLN A 150 8.71 5.60 -11.75
C GLN A 150 8.54 5.33 -10.26
N ASP A 151 9.16 4.26 -9.74
CA ASP A 151 9.15 3.93 -8.32
C ASP A 151 10.53 3.45 -7.88
N PRO A 152 11.30 4.30 -7.19
CA PRO A 152 12.70 4.03 -6.87
C PRO A 152 12.92 2.90 -5.85
N SER A 153 11.87 2.26 -5.37
CA SER A 153 11.94 1.08 -4.49
C SER A 153 11.49 -0.21 -5.17
N VAL A 154 11.36 -0.16 -6.50
CA VAL A 154 11.11 -1.31 -7.37
C VAL A 154 12.34 -1.55 -8.23
N TYR A 155 12.78 -2.79 -8.33
CA TYR A 155 13.95 -3.20 -9.09
C TYR A 155 13.61 -4.41 -9.94
N ALA A 156 14.27 -4.54 -11.09
CA ALA A 156 14.09 -5.67 -11.99
C ALA A 156 15.33 -5.88 -12.87
N VAL A 157 15.46 -7.08 -13.42
CA VAL A 157 16.40 -7.36 -14.48
C VAL A 157 15.86 -8.43 -15.40
N ASN A 158 16.03 -8.24 -16.71
CA ASN A 158 15.84 -9.28 -17.70
C ASN A 158 17.14 -10.04 -17.87
N VAL A 159 17.07 -11.35 -17.76
CA VAL A 159 18.22 -12.24 -17.95
C VAL A 159 17.94 -13.24 -19.06
N SER A 160 18.95 -13.59 -19.86
CA SER A 160 18.86 -14.59 -20.91
C SER A 160 20.17 -15.33 -21.06
N ASP A 161 20.12 -16.57 -21.53
CA ASP A 161 21.27 -17.38 -21.91
C ASP A 161 21.36 -17.61 -23.44
N GLY A 162 20.68 -16.75 -24.22
CA GLY A 162 20.61 -16.78 -25.67
C GLY A 162 19.33 -17.40 -26.22
N GLU A 163 18.79 -18.46 -25.64
CA GLU A 163 17.54 -19.11 -26.06
C GLU A 163 16.42 -18.95 -25.04
N LEU A 164 16.77 -18.91 -23.75
CA LEU A 164 15.82 -18.77 -22.65
C LEU A 164 16.02 -17.44 -21.95
N GLY A 165 14.94 -16.68 -21.86
CA GLY A 165 14.90 -15.43 -21.11
C GLY A 165 14.03 -15.55 -19.86
N GLY A 166 14.20 -14.62 -18.93
CA GLY A 166 13.35 -14.52 -17.74
C GLY A 166 13.57 -13.23 -17.00
N GLN A 167 12.69 -12.95 -16.08
CA GLN A 167 12.70 -11.75 -15.27
C GLN A 167 12.94 -12.08 -13.80
N CYS A 168 13.74 -11.25 -13.15
CA CYS A 168 13.92 -11.25 -11.70
C CYS A 168 13.54 -9.86 -11.18
N ASN A 169 12.54 -9.80 -10.31
CA ASN A 169 11.94 -8.57 -9.78
C ASN A 169 12.14 -8.47 -8.28
N ASN A 170 12.38 -7.26 -7.77
CA ASN A 170 12.48 -7.00 -6.34
C ASN A 170 11.69 -5.75 -5.95
N THR A 171 10.99 -5.79 -4.82
CA THR A 171 10.40 -4.60 -4.19
C THR A 171 10.93 -4.46 -2.77
N LEU A 172 11.18 -3.21 -2.36
CA LEU A 172 11.75 -2.91 -1.05
C LEU A 172 10.91 -1.86 -0.31
N TYR A 173 10.65 -2.11 0.98
CA TYR A 173 10.01 -1.18 1.88
C TYR A 173 10.85 -1.03 3.15
N VAL A 174 11.84 -0.17 3.14
CA VAL A 174 12.85 0.07 4.18
C VAL A 174 13.70 -1.18 4.46
N ASP A 175 13.23 -2.07 5.33
CA ASP A 175 13.86 -3.32 5.75
C ASP A 175 13.15 -4.57 5.19
N ASP A 176 11.87 -4.46 4.87
CA ASP A 176 11.08 -5.55 4.26
C ASP A 176 11.27 -5.61 2.75
N GLY A 177 11.66 -6.75 2.20
CA GLY A 177 11.80 -6.96 0.76
C GLY A 177 11.09 -8.20 0.24
N ARG A 178 10.78 -8.18 -1.06
CA ARG A 178 10.21 -9.32 -1.79
C ARG A 178 10.94 -9.51 -3.10
N LEU A 179 11.22 -10.76 -3.43
CA LEU A 179 11.82 -11.19 -4.69
C LEU A 179 10.83 -12.06 -5.46
N ALA A 180 10.74 -11.88 -6.79
CA ALA A 180 9.98 -12.74 -7.69
C ALA A 180 10.80 -13.04 -8.94
N TRP A 181 10.70 -14.27 -9.47
CA TRP A 181 11.48 -14.68 -10.64
C TRP A 181 10.74 -15.75 -11.47
N ASP A 182 11.04 -15.78 -12.77
CA ASP A 182 10.47 -16.75 -13.71
C ASP A 182 11.08 -18.15 -13.54
N ASP A 183 10.39 -19.18 -14.05
CA ASP A 183 10.83 -20.59 -14.02
C ASP A 183 12.10 -20.88 -14.86
N GLY A 184 12.53 -19.95 -15.71
CA GLY A 184 13.72 -20.13 -16.58
C GLY A 184 15.03 -20.23 -15.78
N LYS A 185 15.95 -21.12 -16.18
CA LYS A 185 17.26 -21.28 -15.53
C LYS A 185 18.01 -19.95 -15.28
N PRO A 186 18.06 -18.99 -16.25
CA PRO A 186 18.73 -17.71 -16.02
C PRO A 186 18.10 -16.90 -14.88
N ALA A 187 16.76 -16.88 -14.78
CA ALA A 187 16.06 -16.14 -13.74
C ALA A 187 16.20 -16.82 -12.37
N ILE A 188 16.17 -18.15 -12.32
CA ILE A 188 16.45 -18.92 -11.10
C ILE A 188 17.89 -18.67 -10.64
N GLY A 189 18.88 -18.74 -11.54
CA GLY A 189 20.28 -18.43 -11.26
C GLY A 189 20.45 -17.03 -10.70
N LYS A 190 19.78 -16.03 -11.32
CA LYS A 190 19.82 -14.64 -10.85
C LYS A 190 19.18 -14.46 -9.48
N SER A 191 18.07 -15.16 -9.20
CA SER A 191 17.46 -15.10 -7.87
C SER A 191 18.37 -15.67 -6.77
N HIS A 192 19.09 -16.75 -7.06
CA HIS A 192 20.08 -17.32 -6.13
C HIS A 192 21.26 -16.36 -5.90
N GLU A 193 21.77 -15.76 -6.97
CA GLU A 193 22.85 -14.75 -6.90
C GLU A 193 22.44 -13.56 -6.02
N VAL A 194 21.23 -13.02 -6.21
CA VAL A 194 20.71 -11.90 -5.39
C VAL A 194 20.58 -12.33 -3.92
N LYS A 195 20.04 -13.54 -3.65
CA LYS A 195 19.91 -14.07 -2.29
C LYS A 195 21.25 -14.24 -1.61
N GLU A 196 22.23 -14.82 -2.29
CA GLU A 196 23.58 -15.03 -1.79
C GLU A 196 24.26 -13.69 -1.45
N ARG A 197 24.30 -12.76 -2.42
CA ARG A 197 24.96 -11.45 -2.25
C ARG A 197 24.37 -10.59 -1.14
N LEU A 198 23.03 -10.54 -1.05
CA LEU A 198 22.35 -9.84 0.04
C LEU A 198 22.52 -10.56 1.37
N GLY A 199 22.50 -11.90 1.38
CA GLY A 199 22.77 -12.72 2.56
C GLY A 199 24.17 -12.48 3.13
N ASP A 200 25.17 -12.51 2.27
CA ASP A 200 26.59 -12.31 2.65
C ASP A 200 26.85 -10.89 3.15
N LYS A 201 26.33 -9.87 2.45
CA LYS A 201 26.58 -8.47 2.84
C LYS A 201 25.83 -8.06 4.10
N TYR A 202 24.55 -8.44 4.23
CA TYR A 202 23.65 -7.89 5.26
C TYR A 202 23.18 -8.92 6.29
N GLY A 203 23.59 -10.19 6.17
CA GLY A 203 23.11 -11.26 7.04
C GLY A 203 21.61 -11.54 6.88
N ILE A 204 21.06 -11.26 5.69
CA ILE A 204 19.64 -11.48 5.38
C ILE A 204 19.34 -12.97 5.38
N LYS A 205 18.24 -13.34 6.05
CA LYS A 205 17.65 -14.67 5.95
C LYS A 205 16.42 -14.58 5.08
N PHE A 206 16.48 -15.24 3.93
CA PHE A 206 15.33 -15.33 3.05
C PHE A 206 14.31 -16.34 3.61
N GLY A 207 13.03 -16.05 3.44
CA GLY A 207 11.96 -17.01 3.68
C GLY A 207 12.00 -18.15 2.66
N GLU A 208 11.14 -19.14 2.87
CA GLU A 208 10.93 -20.23 1.91
C GLU A 208 10.50 -19.68 0.55
N ASP A 209 10.84 -20.42 -0.51
CA ASP A 209 10.34 -20.13 -1.85
C ASP A 209 8.90 -20.63 -1.97
N ASP A 210 8.03 -19.81 -2.57
CA ASP A 210 6.61 -20.10 -2.79
C ASP A 210 5.82 -20.53 -1.55
N PRO A 211 5.98 -19.86 -0.40
CA PRO A 211 5.19 -20.21 0.76
C PRO A 211 3.69 -19.97 0.45
N PRO A 212 2.79 -20.82 0.98
CA PRO A 212 1.36 -20.69 0.74
C PRO A 212 0.76 -19.42 1.34
N GLU A 213 1.42 -18.86 2.34
CA GLU A 213 1.05 -17.61 3.01
C GLU A 213 2.31 -16.86 3.42
N THR A 214 2.31 -15.54 3.17
CA THR A 214 3.32 -14.60 3.63
C THR A 214 2.68 -13.42 4.33
N HIS A 215 3.47 -12.73 5.15
CA HIS A 215 3.08 -11.47 5.79
C HIS A 215 3.93 -10.33 5.25
N PHE A 216 3.30 -9.33 4.63
CA PHE A 216 4.01 -8.16 4.11
C PHE A 216 3.23 -6.88 4.36
N LEU A 217 3.83 -5.91 5.04
CA LEU A 217 3.26 -4.57 5.34
C LEU A 217 1.86 -4.59 5.98
N GLY A 218 1.56 -5.62 6.77
CA GLY A 218 0.27 -5.79 7.43
C GLY A 218 -0.76 -6.57 6.60
N ALA A 219 -0.38 -7.04 5.41
CA ALA A 219 -1.19 -7.95 4.61
C ALA A 219 -0.82 -9.40 4.85
N ASN A 220 -1.82 -10.28 4.78
CA ASN A 220 -1.67 -11.70 4.58
C ASN A 220 -1.77 -11.96 3.07
N ILE A 221 -0.74 -12.49 2.46
CA ILE A 221 -0.69 -12.81 1.03
C ILE A 221 -0.73 -14.33 0.88
N TYR A 222 -1.81 -14.83 0.30
CA TYR A 222 -2.00 -16.25 0.00
C TYR A 222 -1.69 -16.50 -1.46
N THR A 223 -0.85 -17.50 -1.76
CA THR A 223 -0.51 -17.86 -3.14
C THR A 223 -0.92 -19.31 -3.39
N ALA A 224 -1.64 -19.55 -4.50
CA ALA A 224 -1.99 -20.90 -4.92
C ALA A 224 -0.75 -21.66 -5.41
N PRO A 225 -0.72 -23.01 -5.35
CA PRO A 225 0.42 -23.80 -5.84
C PRO A 225 0.75 -23.59 -7.32
N SER A 226 -0.23 -23.18 -8.13
CA SER A 226 -0.02 -22.82 -9.53
C SER A 226 0.71 -21.48 -9.71
N ARG A 227 0.86 -20.67 -8.64
CA ARG A 227 1.35 -19.29 -8.66
C ARG A 227 0.53 -18.33 -9.53
N ARG A 228 -0.53 -18.83 -10.18
CA ARG A 228 -1.44 -18.09 -11.09
C ARG A 228 -2.64 -17.45 -10.39
N VAL A 229 -2.77 -17.67 -9.08
CA VAL A 229 -3.79 -17.04 -8.22
C VAL A 229 -3.13 -16.59 -6.92
N ALA A 230 -3.36 -15.34 -6.53
CA ALA A 230 -2.88 -14.78 -5.27
C ALA A 230 -3.94 -13.90 -4.63
N SER A 231 -4.11 -13.96 -3.30
CA SER A 231 -5.07 -13.13 -2.56
C SER A 231 -4.35 -12.32 -1.48
N VAL A 232 -4.50 -11.00 -1.55
CA VAL A 232 -3.94 -10.04 -0.59
C VAL A 232 -5.05 -9.61 0.36
N ARG A 233 -4.93 -9.98 1.64
CA ARG A 233 -5.94 -9.78 2.68
C ARG A 233 -5.33 -9.03 3.87
N ALA A 234 -6.17 -8.36 4.64
CA ALA A 234 -5.76 -7.69 5.88
C ALA A 234 -6.26 -8.44 7.14
N THR A 235 -6.37 -9.77 7.08
CA THR A 235 -7.03 -10.57 8.11
C THR A 235 -6.44 -10.33 9.49
N SER A 236 -5.14 -10.54 9.66
CA SER A 236 -4.45 -10.35 10.95
C SER A 236 -4.51 -8.90 11.44
N TYR A 237 -4.41 -7.95 10.52
CA TYR A 237 -4.52 -6.53 10.85
C TYR A 237 -5.92 -6.18 11.34
N ILE A 238 -6.97 -6.62 10.63
CA ILE A 238 -8.36 -6.38 11.00
C ILE A 238 -8.67 -7.01 12.36
N ASP A 239 -8.25 -8.26 12.60
CA ASP A 239 -8.45 -8.95 13.89
C ASP A 239 -7.81 -8.16 15.06
N LEU A 240 -6.61 -7.60 14.84
CA LEU A 240 -5.96 -6.74 15.83
C LEU A 240 -6.78 -5.47 16.12
N GLN A 241 -7.36 -4.83 15.08
CA GLN A 241 -8.18 -3.62 15.28
C GLN A 241 -9.54 -3.96 15.92
N VAL A 242 -10.17 -5.07 15.55
CA VAL A 242 -11.38 -5.56 16.20
C VAL A 242 -11.12 -5.84 17.69
N LYS A 243 -9.99 -6.48 18.03
CA LYS A 243 -9.58 -6.67 19.44
C LYS A 243 -9.38 -5.35 20.18
N ARG A 244 -8.83 -4.35 19.51
CA ARG A 244 -8.51 -3.04 20.11
C ARG A 244 -9.74 -2.16 20.36
N PHE A 245 -10.71 -2.14 19.44
CA PHE A 245 -11.81 -1.17 19.45
C PHE A 245 -13.20 -1.80 19.68
N ALA A 246 -13.31 -3.12 19.55
CA ALA A 246 -14.57 -3.87 19.70
C ALA A 246 -14.41 -5.11 20.60
N ASP A 247 -13.41 -5.10 21.51
CA ASP A 247 -13.14 -6.15 22.49
C ASP A 247 -13.01 -7.57 21.89
N GLY A 248 -12.69 -7.67 20.60
CA GLY A 248 -12.52 -8.92 19.88
C GLY A 248 -13.80 -9.54 19.33
N ASP A 249 -14.96 -8.95 19.60
CA ASP A 249 -16.26 -9.47 19.14
C ASP A 249 -17.03 -8.45 18.28
N VAL A 250 -17.41 -8.89 17.09
CA VAL A 250 -18.24 -8.15 16.15
C VAL A 250 -19.53 -8.92 15.79
N SER A 251 -19.91 -9.90 16.61
CA SER A 251 -21.15 -10.65 16.47
C SER A 251 -22.38 -9.75 16.55
N PRO A 252 -23.50 -10.13 15.93
CA PRO A 252 -24.72 -9.35 16.02
C PRO A 252 -25.19 -9.19 17.48
N CYS A 253 -25.29 -7.94 17.92
CA CYS A 253 -25.78 -7.56 19.24
C CYS A 253 -26.45 -6.17 19.16
N LYS A 254 -26.97 -5.66 20.30
CA LYS A 254 -27.62 -4.33 20.32
C LYS A 254 -26.72 -3.21 19.81
N ARG A 255 -25.42 -3.23 20.17
CA ARG A 255 -24.42 -2.24 19.70
C ARG A 255 -24.00 -2.48 18.25
N PHE A 256 -23.88 -3.74 17.84
CA PHE A 256 -23.47 -4.14 16.51
C PHE A 256 -24.57 -4.93 15.80
N PRO A 257 -25.63 -4.26 15.31
CA PRO A 257 -26.77 -4.92 14.69
C PRO A 257 -26.39 -5.76 13.46
N ALA A 258 -27.20 -6.75 13.14
CA ALA A 258 -26.94 -7.66 12.03
C ALA A 258 -26.86 -6.96 10.67
N HIS A 259 -27.60 -5.85 10.48
CA HIS A 259 -27.55 -5.07 9.24
C HIS A 259 -26.18 -4.38 9.00
N TRP A 260 -25.34 -4.21 10.02
CA TRP A 260 -23.94 -3.75 9.88
C TRP A 260 -22.99 -4.78 9.23
N SER A 261 -23.52 -5.79 8.57
CA SER A 261 -22.75 -6.71 7.74
C SER A 261 -22.39 -6.14 6.35
N SER A 262 -23.01 -5.03 5.96
CA SER A 262 -22.64 -4.22 4.79
C SER A 262 -22.04 -2.90 5.24
N LEU A 263 -21.33 -2.22 4.35
CA LEU A 263 -20.79 -0.87 4.64
C LEU A 263 -21.95 0.08 4.96
N PRO A 264 -21.78 1.12 5.80
CA PRO A 264 -22.80 2.12 6.03
C PRO A 264 -23.18 2.80 4.73
N ALA A 265 -24.18 2.23 4.12
CA ALA A 265 -24.76 2.65 2.85
C ALA A 265 -26.12 3.29 3.08
N ASP A 266 -26.42 3.61 4.34
CA ASP A 266 -27.64 4.30 4.67
C ASP A 266 -27.40 5.82 4.69
N GLU A 267 -28.50 6.53 4.61
CA GLU A 267 -28.54 7.99 4.64
C GLU A 267 -27.95 8.57 5.96
N THR A 268 -27.73 7.72 6.96
CA THR A 268 -27.25 8.13 8.29
C THR A 268 -25.86 8.73 8.21
N LEU A 269 -24.90 8.09 7.53
CA LEU A 269 -23.54 8.63 7.39
C LEU A 269 -23.55 9.99 6.69
N VAL A 270 -24.30 10.12 5.60
CA VAL A 270 -24.34 11.37 4.83
C VAL A 270 -25.02 12.48 5.67
N ARG A 271 -26.16 12.16 6.30
CA ARG A 271 -26.87 13.10 7.16
C ARG A 271 -26.02 13.61 8.33
N GLU A 272 -25.37 12.70 9.06
CA GLU A 272 -24.52 13.06 10.20
C GLU A 272 -23.29 13.85 9.75
N TRP A 273 -22.70 13.49 8.60
CA TRP A 273 -21.62 14.24 7.99
C TRP A 273 -22.04 15.66 7.59
N GLU A 274 -23.22 15.83 6.96
CA GLU A 274 -23.77 17.15 6.61
C GLU A 274 -24.02 18.00 7.84
N ALA A 275 -24.66 17.46 8.88
CA ALA A 275 -24.93 18.15 10.12
C ALA A 275 -23.63 18.60 10.83
N ALA A 276 -22.65 17.73 10.96
CA ALA A 276 -21.37 18.05 11.57
C ALA A 276 -20.57 19.07 10.75
N THR A 277 -20.60 18.97 9.42
CA THR A 277 -19.90 19.87 8.52
C THR A 277 -20.52 21.27 8.52
N ALA A 278 -21.84 21.37 8.70
CA ALA A 278 -22.55 22.66 8.78
C ALA A 278 -22.23 23.40 10.09
N THR A 279 -22.19 22.70 11.21
CA THR A 279 -21.98 23.31 12.54
C THR A 279 -20.51 23.47 12.89
N ARG A 280 -19.66 22.51 12.53
CA ARG A 280 -18.22 22.41 12.88
C ARG A 280 -17.94 22.64 14.36
N THR A 281 -18.82 22.13 15.20
CA THR A 281 -18.71 22.30 16.65
C THR A 281 -17.47 21.55 17.17
N PRO A 282 -16.54 22.22 17.87
CA PRO A 282 -15.37 21.55 18.43
C PRO A 282 -15.76 20.43 19.40
N ALA A 283 -15.15 19.25 19.23
CA ALA A 283 -15.36 18.13 20.10
C ALA A 283 -14.42 18.14 21.32
N SER A 284 -14.73 17.32 22.34
CA SER A 284 -13.82 17.08 23.45
C SER A 284 -12.49 16.49 22.96
N THR A 285 -11.41 16.77 23.69
CA THR A 285 -10.09 16.19 23.40
C THR A 285 -10.11 14.66 23.41
N GLU A 286 -10.92 14.07 24.28
CA GLU A 286 -11.07 12.61 24.38
C GLU A 286 -11.74 12.01 23.14
N LEU A 287 -12.87 12.57 22.72
CA LEU A 287 -13.56 12.12 21.49
C LEU A 287 -12.67 12.31 20.26
N THR A 288 -11.98 13.45 20.14
CA THR A 288 -11.07 13.73 19.02
C THR A 288 -9.94 12.70 18.96
N LYS A 289 -9.33 12.34 20.09
CA LYS A 289 -8.27 11.30 20.13
C LYS A 289 -8.82 9.91 19.80
N ARG A 290 -9.97 9.54 20.34
CA ARG A 290 -10.62 8.26 20.11
C ARG A 290 -11.02 8.10 18.64
N TYR A 291 -11.65 9.13 18.09
CA TYR A 291 -12.03 9.21 16.68
C TYR A 291 -10.81 9.11 15.75
N GLY A 292 -9.81 9.94 15.97
CA GLY A 292 -8.58 9.95 15.16
C GLY A 292 -7.82 8.62 15.22
N SER A 293 -7.82 7.96 16.38
CA SER A 293 -7.17 6.65 16.54
C SER A 293 -7.85 5.54 15.72
N LEU A 294 -9.19 5.47 15.75
CA LEU A 294 -9.94 4.51 14.95
C LEU A 294 -9.87 4.85 13.46
N PHE A 295 -10.04 6.14 13.11
CA PHE A 295 -9.92 6.60 11.72
C PHE A 295 -8.57 6.22 11.11
N GLY A 296 -7.46 6.47 11.82
CA GLY A 296 -6.11 6.12 11.35
C GLY A 296 -5.92 4.61 11.14
N ALA A 297 -6.51 3.79 12.01
CA ALA A 297 -6.52 2.34 11.86
C ALA A 297 -7.29 1.89 10.61
N LEU A 298 -8.47 2.45 10.38
CA LEU A 298 -9.29 2.14 9.19
C LEU A 298 -8.64 2.66 7.90
N LEU A 299 -8.00 3.83 7.94
CA LEU A 299 -7.28 4.39 6.80
C LEU A 299 -6.14 3.48 6.33
N HIS A 300 -5.44 2.82 7.26
CA HIS A 300 -4.43 1.82 6.89
C HIS A 300 -5.05 0.63 6.15
N ALA A 301 -6.24 0.18 6.55
CA ALA A 301 -6.93 -0.93 5.91
C ALA A 301 -7.36 -0.66 4.46
N VAL A 302 -7.55 0.61 4.04
CA VAL A 302 -7.88 1.00 2.66
C VAL A 302 -6.89 0.41 1.64
N LYS A 303 -5.64 0.23 2.01
CA LYS A 303 -4.60 -0.35 1.13
C LYS A 303 -4.99 -1.74 0.59
N PHE A 304 -5.77 -2.51 1.36
CA PHE A 304 -6.16 -3.89 1.08
C PHE A 304 -7.67 -4.06 0.93
N ARG A 305 -8.44 -3.06 1.39
CA ARG A 305 -9.90 -3.00 1.40
C ARG A 305 -10.35 -1.63 0.87
N PRO A 306 -10.05 -1.34 -0.41
CA PRO A 306 -10.28 0.00 -0.98
C PRO A 306 -11.77 0.39 -1.04
N GLU A 307 -12.69 -0.56 -0.96
CA GLU A 307 -14.13 -0.30 -0.97
C GLU A 307 -14.64 0.54 0.20
N ILE A 308 -13.85 0.71 1.26
CA ILE A 308 -14.22 1.60 2.38
C ILE A 308 -13.78 3.06 2.16
N ALA A 309 -13.07 3.35 1.06
CA ALA A 309 -12.41 4.63 0.85
C ALA A 309 -13.40 5.81 0.79
N ALA A 310 -14.56 5.66 0.13
CA ALA A 310 -15.56 6.72 0.05
C ALA A 310 -16.12 7.10 1.43
N ALA A 311 -16.47 6.11 2.25
CA ALA A 311 -16.96 6.35 3.62
C ALA A 311 -15.88 7.06 4.48
N LEU A 312 -14.62 6.63 4.39
CA LEU A 312 -13.53 7.28 5.10
C LEU A 312 -13.21 8.68 4.56
N GLY A 313 -13.47 8.94 3.28
CA GLY A 313 -13.33 10.27 2.70
C GLY A 313 -14.26 11.30 3.35
N LEU A 314 -15.52 10.91 3.65
CA LEU A 314 -16.46 11.73 4.39
C LEU A 314 -16.06 11.87 5.87
N LEU A 315 -15.80 10.74 6.54
CA LEU A 315 -15.44 10.71 7.96
C LEU A 315 -14.12 11.46 8.25
N GLY A 316 -13.16 11.41 7.34
CA GLY A 316 -11.89 12.13 7.44
C GLY A 316 -12.03 13.65 7.44
N ALA A 317 -13.09 14.18 6.82
CA ALA A 317 -13.36 15.62 6.83
C ALA A 317 -13.74 16.16 8.22
N CYS A 318 -14.18 15.27 9.13
CA CYS A 318 -14.67 15.62 10.46
C CYS A 318 -13.63 15.38 11.58
N LEU A 319 -12.36 15.11 11.27
CA LEU A 319 -11.31 14.80 12.26
C LEU A 319 -11.13 15.86 13.36
N THR A 320 -11.41 17.14 13.06
CA THR A 320 -11.28 18.26 14.02
C THR A 320 -12.58 18.61 14.73
N PHE A 321 -13.71 18.08 14.29
CA PHE A 321 -15.04 18.29 14.86
C PHE A 321 -15.89 17.00 14.81
N PRO A 322 -15.38 15.87 15.34
CA PRO A 322 -16.13 14.63 15.36
C PRO A 322 -17.32 14.69 16.32
N THR A 323 -18.35 13.90 16.00
CA THR A 323 -19.51 13.65 16.90
C THR A 323 -19.52 12.18 17.34
N GLU A 324 -20.31 11.82 18.35
CA GLU A 324 -20.46 10.43 18.77
C GLU A 324 -21.14 9.60 17.65
N GLU A 325 -22.07 10.19 16.93
CA GLU A 325 -22.75 9.55 15.80
C GLU A 325 -21.75 9.23 14.67
N LEU A 326 -20.84 10.15 14.34
CA LEU A 326 -19.78 9.89 13.38
C LEU A 326 -18.76 8.84 13.88
N TYR A 327 -18.52 8.78 15.20
CA TYR A 327 -17.73 7.70 15.78
C TYR A 327 -18.42 6.35 15.62
N GLU A 328 -19.76 6.26 15.81
CA GLU A 328 -20.52 5.04 15.54
C GLU A 328 -20.48 4.66 14.05
N CYS A 329 -20.43 5.63 13.13
CA CYS A 329 -20.19 5.35 11.70
C CYS A 329 -18.80 4.72 11.46
N LEU A 330 -17.74 5.18 12.15
CA LEU A 330 -16.42 4.53 12.08
C LEU A 330 -16.46 3.11 12.66
N MET A 331 -17.16 2.91 13.78
CA MET A 331 -17.37 1.58 14.38
C MET A 331 -18.11 0.65 13.42
N HIS A 332 -19.10 1.15 12.69
CA HIS A 332 -19.79 0.40 11.65
C HIS A 332 -18.82 -0.10 10.56
N VAL A 333 -17.92 0.77 10.08
CA VAL A 333 -16.89 0.36 9.11
C VAL A 333 -15.98 -0.73 9.70
N LEU A 334 -15.57 -0.61 10.96
CA LEU A 334 -14.77 -1.64 11.63
C LEU A 334 -15.50 -2.98 11.73
N VAL A 335 -16.77 -2.97 12.12
CA VAL A 335 -17.61 -4.18 12.24
C VAL A 335 -17.82 -4.83 10.87
N TYR A 336 -18.07 -4.03 9.83
CA TYR A 336 -18.11 -4.52 8.45
C TYR A 336 -16.81 -5.24 8.06
N LEU A 337 -15.65 -4.63 8.33
CA LEU A 337 -14.35 -5.25 8.06
C LEU A 337 -14.15 -6.54 8.88
N GLY A 338 -14.49 -6.53 10.16
CA GLY A 338 -14.37 -7.69 11.05
C GLY A 338 -15.23 -8.87 10.59
N ARG A 339 -16.48 -8.62 10.20
CA ARG A 339 -17.39 -9.64 9.65
C ARG A 339 -17.00 -10.14 8.26
N SER A 340 -16.24 -9.35 7.50
CA SER A 340 -15.72 -9.70 6.17
C SER A 340 -14.19 -9.82 6.14
N ARG A 341 -13.54 -10.14 7.25
CA ARG A 341 -12.08 -10.14 7.41
C ARG A 341 -11.31 -11.02 6.42
N ASN A 342 -11.95 -12.08 5.91
CA ASN A 342 -11.36 -12.99 4.93
C ASN A 342 -11.47 -12.49 3.48
N VAL A 343 -12.17 -11.38 3.25
CA VAL A 343 -12.27 -10.74 1.94
C VAL A 343 -11.00 -9.93 1.67
N GLY A 344 -10.49 -9.99 0.46
CA GLY A 344 -9.32 -9.23 0.01
C GLY A 344 -9.26 -9.10 -1.51
N ILE A 345 -8.20 -8.50 -2.00
CA ILE A 345 -7.91 -8.35 -3.42
C ILE A 345 -7.40 -9.70 -3.94
N THR A 346 -8.03 -10.28 -4.95
CA THR A 346 -7.65 -11.59 -5.49
C THR A 346 -7.23 -11.47 -6.95
N PHE A 347 -5.94 -11.60 -7.21
CA PHE A 347 -5.36 -11.68 -8.54
C PHE A 347 -5.54 -13.09 -9.11
N SER A 348 -5.93 -13.19 -10.38
CA SER A 348 -6.07 -14.48 -11.07
C SER A 348 -5.76 -14.32 -12.55
N ALA A 349 -4.71 -15.00 -13.00
CA ALA A 349 -4.33 -15.05 -14.41
C ALA A 349 -5.35 -15.79 -15.29
N HIS A 350 -6.35 -16.43 -14.69
CA HIS A 350 -7.41 -17.17 -15.40
C HIS A 350 -8.63 -16.30 -15.72
N MET A 351 -8.64 -15.04 -15.28
CA MET A 351 -9.75 -14.12 -15.58
C MET A 351 -9.70 -13.67 -17.05
N PRO A 352 -10.85 -13.42 -17.68
CA PRO A 352 -10.88 -12.78 -19.00
C PRO A 352 -10.16 -11.44 -18.96
N ASN A 353 -9.31 -11.18 -19.96
CA ASN A 353 -8.48 -9.96 -20.06
C ASN A 353 -7.61 -9.70 -18.82
N ALA A 354 -7.13 -10.77 -18.16
CA ALA A 354 -6.28 -10.65 -16.99
C ALA A 354 -4.99 -9.85 -17.26
N ASP A 355 -4.49 -9.92 -18.49
CA ASP A 355 -3.31 -9.26 -19.02
C ASP A 355 -3.54 -7.78 -19.41
N GLN A 356 -4.79 -7.28 -19.34
CA GLN A 356 -5.11 -5.91 -19.71
C GLN A 356 -5.27 -5.00 -18.49
N LEU A 357 -4.66 -3.82 -18.56
CA LEU A 357 -4.91 -2.73 -17.64
C LEU A 357 -6.28 -2.12 -17.93
N MET A 358 -7.24 -2.39 -17.06
CA MET A 358 -8.58 -1.81 -17.12
C MET A 358 -8.68 -0.63 -16.16
N SER A 359 -9.27 0.47 -16.59
CA SER A 359 -9.37 1.66 -15.75
C SER A 359 -10.69 2.39 -15.88
N TYR A 360 -11.17 2.95 -14.75
CA TYR A 360 -12.50 3.56 -14.61
C TYR A 360 -12.41 4.82 -13.76
N ALA A 361 -13.11 5.87 -14.17
CA ALA A 361 -13.25 7.10 -13.42
C ALA A 361 -14.71 7.49 -13.22
N ASP A 362 -14.95 8.14 -12.09
CA ASP A 362 -16.20 8.80 -11.74
C ASP A 362 -15.92 10.05 -10.90
N SER A 363 -16.86 10.96 -10.85
CA SER A 363 -16.80 12.07 -9.92
C SER A 363 -18.14 12.32 -9.26
N ASN A 364 -18.13 12.67 -7.96
CA ASN A 364 -19.30 13.20 -7.28
C ASN A 364 -19.18 14.72 -7.19
N TRP A 365 -20.01 15.42 -7.96
CA TRP A 365 -20.04 16.88 -7.97
C TRP A 365 -20.61 17.43 -6.67
N GLY A 366 -19.79 18.15 -5.90
CA GLY A 366 -20.17 18.71 -4.60
C GLY A 366 -20.25 20.22 -4.62
N VAL A 367 -21.11 20.78 -3.76
CA VAL A 367 -21.33 22.25 -3.64
C VAL A 367 -20.04 23.03 -3.37
N THR A 368 -19.12 22.50 -2.58
CA THR A 368 -17.85 23.16 -2.27
C THR A 368 -16.69 22.60 -3.07
N ARG A 369 -16.54 21.29 -3.09
CA ARG A 369 -15.50 20.57 -3.86
C ARG A 369 -16.02 19.20 -4.24
N SER A 370 -15.77 18.82 -5.47
CA SER A 370 -16.09 17.50 -5.99
C SER A 370 -15.15 16.43 -5.44
N THR A 371 -15.58 15.18 -5.50
CA THR A 371 -14.76 14.01 -5.17
C THR A 371 -14.38 13.30 -6.47
N THR A 372 -13.08 13.06 -6.67
CA THR A 372 -12.56 12.18 -7.71
C THR A 372 -12.52 10.76 -7.17
N GLY A 373 -13.10 9.82 -7.91
CA GLY A 373 -12.94 8.38 -7.73
C GLY A 373 -12.40 7.74 -9.00
N PHE A 374 -11.38 6.90 -8.86
CA PHE A 374 -10.92 6.07 -9.97
C PHE A 374 -10.27 4.78 -9.48
N LEU A 375 -10.20 3.81 -10.37
CA LEU A 375 -9.47 2.57 -10.13
C LEU A 375 -8.75 2.10 -11.41
N ILE A 376 -7.66 1.36 -11.18
CA ILE A 376 -6.89 0.66 -12.19
C ILE A 376 -6.82 -0.80 -11.76
N MET A 377 -7.08 -1.72 -12.69
CA MET A 377 -7.11 -3.15 -12.46
C MET A 377 -6.12 -3.86 -13.36
N LEU A 378 -5.50 -4.92 -12.85
CA LEU A 378 -4.66 -5.85 -13.59
C LEU A 378 -4.86 -7.25 -12.98
N CYS A 379 -4.72 -8.29 -13.77
CA CYS A 379 -4.89 -9.67 -13.29
C CYS A 379 -6.26 -9.91 -12.61
N GLY A 380 -7.30 -9.26 -13.15
CA GLY A 380 -8.69 -9.37 -12.72
C GLY A 380 -9.05 -8.57 -11.47
N ALA A 381 -8.12 -7.90 -10.79
CA ALA A 381 -8.37 -7.19 -9.55
C ALA A 381 -7.70 -5.79 -9.51
N VAL A 382 -8.14 -4.97 -8.56
CA VAL A 382 -7.63 -3.60 -8.37
C VAL A 382 -6.18 -3.59 -7.90
N ILE A 383 -5.34 -2.79 -8.57
CA ILE A 383 -3.96 -2.49 -8.20
C ILE A 383 -3.78 -1.04 -7.73
N CYS A 384 -4.67 -0.14 -8.16
CA CYS A 384 -4.70 1.24 -7.70
C CYS A 384 -6.16 1.69 -7.55
N ALA A 385 -6.52 2.28 -6.43
CA ALA A 385 -7.81 2.89 -6.19
C ALA A 385 -7.65 4.20 -5.44
N VAL A 386 -8.42 5.20 -5.86
CA VAL A 386 -8.37 6.55 -5.29
C VAL A 386 -9.78 7.05 -5.03
N SER A 387 -9.99 7.60 -3.84
CA SER A 387 -11.13 8.42 -3.47
C SER A 387 -10.59 9.66 -2.78
N ARG A 388 -10.69 10.83 -3.41
CA ARG A 388 -10.16 12.08 -2.86
C ARG A 388 -10.94 13.30 -3.30
N ARG A 389 -10.98 14.33 -2.45
CA ARG A 389 -11.51 15.63 -2.83
C ARG A 389 -10.62 16.29 -3.89
N GLN A 390 -11.25 16.91 -4.89
CA GLN A 390 -10.56 17.66 -5.92
C GLN A 390 -9.89 18.91 -5.32
N HIS A 391 -8.72 19.26 -5.83
CA HIS A 391 -8.00 20.45 -5.40
C HIS A 391 -8.61 21.75 -5.94
N CYS A 392 -9.32 21.69 -7.07
CA CYS A 392 -10.02 22.82 -7.69
C CYS A 392 -11.52 22.75 -7.41
N ILE A 393 -12.17 23.91 -7.49
CA ILE A 393 -13.62 24.03 -7.54
C ILE A 393 -14.04 23.88 -9.00
N THR A 394 -14.95 22.95 -9.28
CA THR A 394 -15.51 22.71 -10.62
C THR A 394 -16.89 23.35 -10.72
N MET A 395 -17.14 24.02 -11.84
CA MET A 395 -18.38 24.77 -12.07
C MET A 395 -19.53 23.91 -12.61
N SER A 396 -19.21 22.65 -12.97
CA SER A 396 -20.20 21.70 -13.47
C SER A 396 -19.78 20.26 -13.20
N SER A 397 -20.74 19.33 -13.24
CA SER A 397 -20.46 17.90 -13.17
C SER A 397 -19.50 17.44 -14.29
N CYS A 398 -19.67 17.98 -15.50
CA CYS A 398 -18.79 17.66 -16.62
C CYS A 398 -17.33 18.03 -16.36
N GLU A 399 -17.06 19.18 -15.73
CA GLU A 399 -15.70 19.57 -15.33
C GLU A 399 -15.13 18.64 -14.25
N ALA A 400 -15.94 18.26 -13.27
CA ALA A 400 -15.53 17.32 -12.23
C ALA A 400 -15.14 15.96 -12.82
N GLU A 401 -15.93 15.46 -13.76
CA GLU A 401 -15.65 14.21 -14.50
C GLU A 401 -14.36 14.30 -15.31
N LEU A 402 -14.15 15.41 -16.01
CA LEU A 402 -12.93 15.62 -16.78
C LEU A 402 -11.68 15.65 -15.88
N VAL A 403 -11.80 16.25 -14.67
CA VAL A 403 -10.74 16.24 -13.67
C VAL A 403 -10.43 14.81 -13.23
N ALA A 404 -11.44 13.98 -12.96
CA ALA A 404 -11.28 12.59 -12.56
C ALA A 404 -10.62 11.75 -13.68
N LEU A 405 -11.07 11.91 -14.93
CA LEU A 405 -10.48 11.25 -16.09
C LEU A 405 -9.01 11.60 -16.29
N ALA A 406 -8.65 12.87 -16.16
CA ALA A 406 -7.26 13.31 -16.34
C ALA A 406 -6.36 12.80 -15.22
N ASP A 407 -6.85 12.79 -13.98
CA ASP A 407 -6.12 12.23 -12.85
C ASP A 407 -5.91 10.72 -13.01
N LEU A 408 -6.94 9.99 -13.45
CA LEU A 408 -6.83 8.58 -13.82
C LEU A 408 -5.81 8.34 -14.92
N ALA A 409 -5.85 9.10 -16.03
CA ALA A 409 -4.95 8.89 -17.15
C ALA A 409 -3.47 9.07 -16.76
N ILE A 410 -3.17 10.03 -15.90
CA ILE A 410 -1.80 10.26 -15.39
C ILE A 410 -1.36 9.08 -14.52
N GLU A 411 -2.19 8.63 -13.59
CA GLU A 411 -1.87 7.50 -12.73
C GLU A 411 -1.77 6.18 -13.51
N LEU A 412 -2.63 5.98 -14.51
CA LEU A 412 -2.60 4.81 -15.38
C LEU A 412 -1.27 4.71 -16.14
N LEU A 413 -0.78 5.83 -16.69
CA LEU A 413 0.52 5.86 -17.35
C LEU A 413 1.67 5.58 -16.40
N HIS A 414 1.59 6.09 -15.15
CA HIS A 414 2.59 5.76 -14.13
C HIS A 414 2.59 4.26 -13.80
N VAL A 415 1.42 3.70 -13.55
CA VAL A 415 1.26 2.27 -13.21
C VAL A 415 1.65 1.37 -14.40
N SER A 416 1.34 1.78 -15.63
CA SER A 416 1.70 1.01 -16.83
C SER A 416 3.22 0.93 -17.04
N GLU A 417 3.94 1.99 -16.75
CA GLU A 417 5.41 1.98 -16.82
C GLU A 417 6.02 1.07 -15.71
N VAL A 418 5.42 1.06 -14.51
CA VAL A 418 5.82 0.11 -13.45
C VAL A 418 5.53 -1.33 -13.87
N ALA A 419 4.35 -1.61 -14.44
CA ALA A 419 4.00 -2.94 -14.93
C ALA A 419 4.95 -3.41 -16.04
N LYS A 420 5.24 -2.53 -17.00
CA LYS A 420 6.22 -2.79 -18.07
C LYS A 420 7.60 -3.11 -17.50
N PHE A 421 8.06 -2.35 -16.54
CA PHE A 421 9.34 -2.58 -15.87
C PHE A 421 9.37 -3.93 -15.14
N LEU A 422 8.25 -4.37 -14.58
CA LEU A 422 8.07 -5.69 -13.95
C LEU A 422 7.81 -6.84 -14.97
N GLY A 423 8.00 -6.57 -16.27
CA GLY A 423 7.90 -7.56 -17.33
C GLY A 423 6.50 -7.80 -17.88
N HIS A 424 5.57 -6.86 -17.64
CA HIS A 424 4.23 -6.89 -18.21
C HIS A 424 4.01 -5.67 -19.10
N GLU A 425 4.23 -5.81 -20.40
CA GLU A 425 3.97 -4.77 -21.40
C GLU A 425 2.65 -5.06 -22.12
N GLN A 426 1.73 -4.09 -22.10
CA GLN A 426 0.50 -4.15 -22.86
C GLN A 426 0.70 -3.42 -24.18
N GLU A 427 0.32 -4.06 -25.26
CA GLU A 427 0.33 -3.44 -26.60
C GLU A 427 -0.86 -2.48 -26.78
N GLY A 428 -0.62 -1.40 -27.53
CA GLY A 428 -1.64 -0.42 -27.91
C GLY A 428 -1.91 0.65 -26.86
N ALA A 429 -3.00 1.37 -27.04
CA ALA A 429 -3.41 2.46 -26.17
C ALA A 429 -4.17 1.94 -24.94
N TYR A 430 -3.91 2.56 -23.78
CA TYR A 430 -4.63 2.22 -22.53
C TYR A 430 -6.05 2.79 -22.54
N GLU A 431 -7.03 2.00 -22.13
CA GLU A 431 -8.42 2.45 -22.05
C GLU A 431 -8.72 3.15 -20.72
N VAL A 432 -9.26 4.37 -20.78
CA VAL A 432 -9.85 5.10 -19.67
C VAL A 432 -11.36 5.20 -19.87
N ARG A 433 -12.14 4.71 -18.89
CA ARG A 433 -13.59 4.58 -18.99
C ARG A 433 -14.29 5.57 -18.08
N THR A 434 -15.36 6.20 -18.58
CA THR A 434 -16.24 7.10 -17.82
C THR A 434 -17.70 6.88 -18.26
N ASP A 435 -18.65 7.13 -17.38
CA ASP A 435 -20.07 7.17 -17.69
C ASP A 435 -20.56 8.58 -18.07
N SER A 436 -19.71 9.59 -17.94
CA SER A 436 -20.03 10.95 -18.36
C SER A 436 -19.90 11.13 -19.88
N LYS A 437 -21.05 11.14 -20.56
CA LYS A 437 -21.12 11.39 -22.00
C LYS A 437 -20.54 12.76 -22.38
N SER A 438 -20.77 13.79 -21.54
CA SER A 438 -20.27 15.14 -21.77
C SER A 438 -18.74 15.22 -21.65
N ALA A 439 -18.13 14.58 -20.64
CA ALA A 439 -16.67 14.50 -20.50
C ALA A 439 -16.04 13.71 -21.68
N TYR A 440 -16.66 12.60 -22.06
CA TYR A 440 -16.26 11.83 -23.24
C TYR A 440 -16.27 12.69 -24.51
N ASP A 441 -17.37 13.42 -24.78
CA ASP A 441 -17.50 14.27 -25.96
C ASP A 441 -16.47 15.40 -25.97
N LEU A 442 -16.18 16.05 -24.82
CA LEU A 442 -15.16 17.08 -24.69
C LEU A 442 -13.74 16.55 -25.01
N CYS A 443 -13.44 15.33 -24.63
CA CYS A 443 -12.15 14.70 -24.98
C CYS A 443 -12.03 14.45 -26.49
N HIS A 444 -13.15 14.31 -27.24
CA HIS A 444 -13.17 13.97 -28.65
C HIS A 444 -13.36 15.17 -29.58
N ARG A 445 -14.02 16.25 -29.12
CA ARG A 445 -14.28 17.45 -29.92
C ARG A 445 -13.14 18.47 -29.79
N PHE A 446 -12.78 19.14 -30.89
CA PHE A 446 -11.78 20.21 -30.92
C PHE A 446 -12.35 21.60 -30.57
N THR A 447 -13.53 21.69 -29.97
CA THR A 447 -14.12 22.97 -29.53
C THR A 447 -13.46 23.46 -28.26
N SER A 448 -13.15 24.77 -28.20
CA SER A 448 -12.63 25.40 -26.97
C SER A 448 -13.73 25.42 -25.90
N ALA A 449 -13.41 24.94 -24.69
CA ALA A 449 -14.24 25.21 -23.51
C ALA A 449 -14.05 26.68 -23.15
N GLN A 450 -15.10 27.50 -23.25
CA GLN A 450 -14.97 28.97 -23.17
C GLN A 450 -14.71 29.52 -21.76
N ASN A 451 -14.68 28.73 -20.67
CA ASN A 451 -14.82 29.32 -19.34
C ASN A 451 -13.93 28.83 -18.16
N SER A 452 -12.90 27.98 -18.32
CA SER A 452 -12.17 27.51 -17.15
C SER A 452 -10.71 27.13 -17.38
N ARG A 453 -9.80 28.08 -17.28
CA ARG A 453 -8.35 27.89 -17.55
C ARG A 453 -7.67 26.75 -16.77
N HIS A 454 -8.10 26.42 -15.56
CA HIS A 454 -7.53 25.33 -14.75
C HIS A 454 -8.02 23.95 -15.20
N VAL A 455 -9.23 23.86 -15.78
CA VAL A 455 -9.78 22.64 -16.38
C VAL A 455 -9.25 22.47 -17.78
N ASP A 456 -8.97 23.58 -18.50
CA ASP A 456 -8.39 23.55 -19.85
C ASP A 456 -7.07 22.78 -19.90
N ARG A 457 -6.18 22.92 -18.90
CA ARG A 457 -4.93 22.15 -18.83
C ARG A 457 -5.16 20.65 -18.78
N LYS A 458 -6.14 20.19 -18.02
CA LYS A 458 -6.50 18.76 -17.93
C LYS A 458 -7.13 18.27 -19.23
N LEU A 459 -8.00 19.08 -19.83
CA LEU A 459 -8.58 18.78 -21.14
C LEU A 459 -7.51 18.71 -22.23
N PHE A 460 -6.58 19.66 -22.27
CA PHE A 460 -5.47 19.63 -23.23
C PHE A 460 -4.59 18.41 -23.03
N LYS A 461 -4.31 18.04 -21.76
CA LYS A 461 -3.54 16.84 -21.47
C LYS A 461 -4.23 15.56 -21.95
N MET A 462 -5.53 15.44 -21.74
CA MET A 462 -6.31 14.31 -22.26
C MET A 462 -6.31 14.24 -23.78
N ARG A 463 -6.43 15.39 -24.47
CA ARG A 463 -6.37 15.47 -25.94
C ARG A 463 -4.98 15.13 -26.47
N GLU A 464 -3.92 15.60 -25.82
CA GLU A 464 -2.53 15.27 -26.13
C GLU A 464 -2.31 13.76 -26.04
N LEU A 465 -2.66 13.15 -24.89
CA LEU A 465 -2.47 11.72 -24.67
C LEU A 465 -3.26 10.86 -25.67
N ARG A 466 -4.47 11.28 -26.01
CA ARG A 466 -5.28 10.62 -27.03
C ARG A 466 -4.68 10.82 -28.44
N GLY A 467 -4.27 12.04 -28.77
CA GLY A 467 -3.62 12.35 -30.05
C GLY A 467 -2.31 11.61 -30.27
N ALA A 468 -1.56 11.38 -29.20
CA ALA A 468 -0.35 10.56 -29.18
C ALA A 468 -0.61 9.04 -29.20
N GLY A 469 -1.88 8.60 -29.21
CA GLY A 469 -2.25 7.18 -29.21
C GLY A 469 -1.93 6.46 -27.88
N ARG A 470 -1.67 7.21 -26.79
CA ARG A 470 -1.33 6.60 -25.49
C ARG A 470 -2.55 6.17 -24.71
N VAL A 471 -3.66 6.90 -24.82
CA VAL A 471 -4.93 6.55 -24.16
C VAL A 471 -6.10 6.61 -25.13
N VAL A 472 -7.09 5.77 -24.90
CA VAL A 472 -8.40 5.80 -25.55
C VAL A 472 -9.46 6.03 -24.50
N VAL A 473 -10.28 7.09 -24.71
CA VAL A 473 -11.42 7.35 -23.81
C VAL A 473 -12.62 6.54 -24.29
N ARG A 474 -13.27 5.81 -23.40
CA ARG A 474 -14.47 5.00 -23.66
C ARG A 474 -15.63 5.47 -22.77
N HIS A 475 -16.80 5.60 -23.37
CA HIS A 475 -18.04 5.81 -22.62
C HIS A 475 -18.64 4.47 -22.22
N MET A 476 -19.20 4.39 -21.00
CA MET A 476 -19.88 3.20 -20.48
C MET A 476 -21.19 3.57 -19.78
N PRO A 477 -22.13 2.60 -19.57
CA PRO A 477 -23.32 2.84 -18.79
C PRO A 477 -23.00 3.10 -17.30
N GLY A 478 -23.68 4.09 -16.68
CA GLY A 478 -23.42 4.50 -15.31
C GLY A 478 -23.64 3.41 -14.26
N ASP A 479 -24.69 2.60 -14.42
CA ASP A 479 -24.99 1.48 -13.50
C ASP A 479 -23.94 0.36 -13.49
N THR A 480 -23.00 0.39 -14.43
CA THR A 480 -21.88 -0.55 -14.52
C THR A 480 -20.53 0.06 -14.15
N ASN A 481 -20.46 1.37 -13.86
CA ASN A 481 -19.21 2.03 -13.50
C ASN A 481 -18.74 1.65 -12.08
N PRO A 482 -17.67 0.84 -11.93
CA PRO A 482 -17.21 0.43 -10.60
C PRO A 482 -16.54 1.58 -9.82
N ALA A 483 -16.22 2.70 -10.48
CA ALA A 483 -15.65 3.89 -9.85
C ALA A 483 -16.64 4.60 -8.91
N ASP A 484 -17.96 4.35 -9.05
CA ASP A 484 -18.99 4.78 -8.10
C ASP A 484 -18.68 4.39 -6.66
N LEU A 485 -18.02 3.24 -6.48
CA LEU A 485 -17.57 2.74 -5.16
C LEU A 485 -16.65 3.73 -4.42
N PHE A 486 -16.00 4.63 -5.15
CA PHE A 486 -15.01 5.56 -4.63
C PHE A 486 -15.50 7.01 -4.53
N THR A 487 -16.71 7.29 -5.03
CA THR A 487 -17.29 8.64 -5.06
C THR A 487 -18.59 8.75 -4.30
N LYS A 488 -19.33 7.65 -4.18
CA LYS A 488 -20.71 7.62 -3.64
C LYS A 488 -20.81 6.64 -2.46
N ILE A 489 -21.71 6.96 -1.54
CA ILE A 489 -22.16 5.99 -0.54
C ILE A 489 -23.27 5.16 -1.19
N LEU A 490 -22.93 3.94 -1.59
CA LEU A 490 -23.81 3.06 -2.35
C LEU A 490 -24.72 2.24 -1.44
N THR A 491 -25.96 2.01 -1.89
CA THR A 491 -26.83 1.02 -1.25
C THR A 491 -26.28 -0.40 -1.43
N LYS A 492 -26.81 -1.36 -0.65
CA LYS A 492 -26.27 -2.72 -0.54
C LYS A 492 -26.01 -3.42 -1.87
N GLN A 493 -26.99 -3.41 -2.79
CA GLN A 493 -26.88 -4.16 -4.04
C GLN A 493 -25.80 -3.61 -4.99
N PRO A 494 -25.76 -2.30 -5.34
CA PRO A 494 -24.66 -1.72 -6.12
C PRO A 494 -23.30 -1.88 -5.43
N PHE A 495 -23.24 -1.67 -4.11
CA PHE A 495 -22.02 -1.86 -3.34
C PHE A 495 -21.45 -3.28 -3.48
N GLU A 496 -22.27 -4.31 -3.26
CA GLU A 496 -21.84 -5.70 -3.37
C GLU A 496 -21.44 -6.08 -4.82
N LYS A 497 -22.18 -5.56 -5.82
CA LYS A 497 -21.85 -5.75 -7.24
C LYS A 497 -20.44 -5.22 -7.55
N HIS A 498 -20.19 -3.95 -7.25
CA HIS A 498 -18.92 -3.31 -7.55
C HIS A 498 -17.78 -3.85 -6.69
N ARG A 499 -18.00 -4.12 -5.40
CA ARG A 499 -17.02 -4.77 -4.53
C ARG A 499 -16.57 -6.12 -5.08
N LYS A 500 -17.51 -6.98 -5.49
CA LYS A 500 -17.20 -8.29 -6.09
C LYS A 500 -16.32 -8.16 -7.32
N PHE A 501 -16.60 -7.19 -8.17
CA PHE A 501 -15.81 -6.92 -9.37
C PHE A 501 -14.42 -6.37 -9.03
N VAL A 502 -14.34 -5.31 -8.24
CA VAL A 502 -13.08 -4.60 -7.90
C VAL A 502 -12.09 -5.49 -7.17
N LEU A 503 -12.56 -6.31 -6.22
CA LEU A 503 -11.74 -7.23 -5.45
C LEU A 503 -11.55 -8.59 -6.12
N ASN A 504 -12.24 -8.86 -7.22
CA ASN A 504 -12.27 -10.15 -7.92
C ASN A 504 -12.64 -11.32 -6.98
N LEU A 505 -13.77 -11.21 -6.28
CA LEU A 505 -14.19 -12.25 -5.34
C LEU A 505 -14.58 -13.57 -6.03
N ALA A 506 -14.87 -13.56 -7.33
CA ALA A 506 -15.10 -14.76 -8.12
C ALA A 506 -13.81 -15.58 -8.35
N GLY A 507 -12.65 -14.94 -8.40
CA GLY A 507 -11.34 -15.60 -8.52
C GLY A 507 -10.91 -16.35 -7.26
N ASP A 508 -11.55 -16.10 -6.12
CA ASP A 508 -11.19 -16.69 -4.81
C ASP A 508 -11.70 -18.14 -4.62
N THR A 509 -12.59 -18.62 -5.49
CA THR A 509 -13.14 -20.00 -5.37
C THR A 509 -12.08 -21.10 -5.43
N GLY A 510 -11.02 -20.89 -6.22
CA GLY A 510 -9.86 -21.81 -6.28
C GLY A 510 -9.04 -21.84 -4.99
N MET A 511 -8.95 -20.70 -4.29
CA MET A 511 -8.21 -20.56 -3.03
C MET A 511 -8.96 -21.23 -1.86
N GLU A 512 -10.26 -21.13 -1.82
CA GLU A 512 -11.08 -21.74 -0.78
C GLU A 512 -11.03 -23.29 -0.85
N HIS A 513 -11.03 -23.86 -2.04
CA HIS A 513 -10.82 -25.31 -2.24
C HIS A 513 -9.42 -25.77 -1.81
N ALA A 514 -8.37 -25.03 -2.16
CA ALA A 514 -7.00 -25.32 -1.75
C ALA A 514 -6.82 -25.22 -0.22
N ARG A 515 -7.47 -24.25 0.42
CA ARG A 515 -7.45 -24.08 1.88
C ARG A 515 -8.17 -25.22 2.60
N ARG A 516 -9.35 -25.63 2.14
CA ARG A 516 -10.11 -26.77 2.70
C ARG A 516 -9.34 -28.08 2.56
N ALA A 517 -8.69 -28.30 1.42
CA ALA A 517 -7.86 -29.49 1.19
C ALA A 517 -6.65 -29.55 2.13
N ARG A 518 -6.00 -28.40 2.41
CA ARG A 518 -4.86 -28.31 3.34
C ARG A 518 -5.28 -28.46 4.80
N GLN A 519 -6.40 -27.85 5.20
CA GLN A 519 -6.97 -28.03 6.54
C GLN A 519 -7.25 -29.50 6.79
N ALA A 520 -7.89 -30.19 5.84
CA ALA A 520 -8.16 -31.63 5.91
C ALA A 520 -6.87 -32.46 5.97
N ALA A 521 -5.81 -32.07 5.26
CA ALA A 521 -4.52 -32.76 5.32
C ALA A 521 -3.79 -32.53 6.65
N SER A 522 -3.86 -31.30 7.23
CA SER A 522 -3.32 -30.97 8.54
C SER A 522 -4.05 -31.72 9.66
N ASP A 523 -5.39 -31.77 9.59
CA ASP A 523 -6.22 -32.49 10.56
C ASP A 523 -5.98 -34.01 10.48
N ALA A 524 -5.71 -34.55 9.30
CA ALA A 524 -5.36 -35.96 9.09
C ALA A 524 -3.94 -36.31 9.58
N SER A 525 -2.99 -35.36 9.57
CA SER A 525 -1.65 -35.57 10.13
C SER A 525 -1.64 -35.51 11.65
N SER A 526 -2.42 -34.60 12.25
CA SER A 526 -2.53 -34.49 13.71
C SER A 526 -3.25 -35.70 14.36
N THR A 527 -4.17 -36.36 13.63
CA THR A 527 -4.82 -37.59 14.09
C THR A 527 -3.92 -38.85 14.00
N ARG A 528 -2.88 -38.84 13.15
CA ARG A 528 -1.90 -39.94 13.07
C ARG A 528 -0.81 -39.89 14.14
N GLU A 529 -0.47 -38.71 14.67
CA GLU A 529 0.48 -38.58 15.78
C GLU A 529 -0.14 -38.89 17.16
N GLY A 530 -1.47 -38.90 17.27
CA GLY A 530 -2.19 -39.20 18.52
C GLY A 530 -2.47 -40.68 18.80
N THR A 531 -2.12 -41.62 17.87
CA THR A 531 -2.40 -43.06 18.03
C THR A 531 -1.15 -43.94 18.20
N GLY A 532 -0.01 -43.36 18.55
CA GLY A 532 1.24 -44.06 18.79
C GLY A 532 1.69 -44.00 20.24
N ALA A 533 1.06 -44.74 21.13
CA ALA A 533 1.65 -45.30 22.38
C ALA A 533 0.75 -46.44 22.89
N PRO A 534 1.27 -47.57 23.38
CA PRO A 534 1.50 -47.71 24.81
C PRO A 534 2.95 -47.70 25.19
#